data_47509128953642391c53f8ce9019ed25
#
_entry.id   47509128953642391c53f8ce9019ed25
#
_cell.length_a   1.000
_cell.length_b   1.000
_cell.length_c   1.000
_cell.angle_alpha   90.00
_cell.angle_beta   90.00
_cell.angle_gamma   90.00
#
_symmetry.space_group_name_H-M   'P 1'
#
loop_
_entity.id
_entity.type
_entity.pdbx_description
1 polymer ?
#
loop_
_entity_poly.entity_id
_entity_poly.type
_entity_poly.pdbx_seq_one_letter_code
_entity_poly.pdbx_strand_id
1 'polypeptide(L)'
;MSTDRAFLDQAIALAFDNIEQGGRPFGAVVVKDGNVIATGVNRMQAECDPTAHAELLALRAAGKALQSPHLDGCAVYASGQPCPMCFAAMRMANVDKILFANSNEQAEPYGLSTAKIAAELAKPVSAQTGIRFEHCPSEEGERLLRTWQERSGTQ
;
A
#
# COMPACT_ATOMS: atom_id res chain seq x y z
N MET A 1 -20.67 6.68 -5.41
CA MET A 1 -21.17 7.82 -5.54
C MET A 1 -21.06 8.71 -4.36
N SER A 2 -22.13 9.20 -3.74
CA SER A 2 -21.95 10.16 -2.67
C SER A 2 -21.14 9.59 -1.50
N THR A 3 -21.33 8.30 -1.16
CA THR A 3 -20.55 7.68 -0.08
C THR A 3 -19.10 7.49 -0.46
N ASP A 4 -18.82 7.08 -1.66
CA ASP A 4 -17.43 6.95 -2.14
C ASP A 4 -16.76 8.31 -2.09
N ARG A 5 -17.47 9.36 -2.50
CA ARG A 5 -16.95 10.71 -2.50
C ARG A 5 -16.63 11.17 -1.08
N ALA A 6 -17.52 10.87 -0.14
CA ALA A 6 -17.33 11.26 1.25
C ALA A 6 -16.07 10.62 1.86
N PHE A 7 -15.84 9.33 1.57
CA PHE A 7 -14.63 8.65 2.05
C PHE A 7 -13.38 9.19 1.37
N LEU A 8 -13.46 9.50 0.08
CA LEU A 8 -12.35 10.08 -0.64
C LEU A 8 -12.02 11.46 -0.09
N ASP A 9 -13.02 12.28 0.19
CA ASP A 9 -12.83 13.60 0.78
C ASP A 9 -12.20 13.48 2.18
N GLN A 10 -12.51 12.43 2.91
CA GLN A 10 -11.91 12.16 4.21
C GLN A 10 -10.41 11.86 4.07
N ALA A 11 -10.03 11.06 3.08
CA ALA A 11 -8.63 10.78 2.78
C ALA A 11 -7.87 12.06 2.41
N ILE A 12 -8.51 12.94 1.64
CA ILE A 12 -7.94 14.22 1.25
C ILE A 12 -7.77 15.14 2.47
N ALA A 13 -8.76 15.17 3.36
CA ALA A 13 -8.67 15.96 4.58
C ALA A 13 -7.49 15.51 5.46
N LEU A 14 -7.28 14.20 5.57
CA LEU A 14 -6.12 13.66 6.29
C LEU A 14 -4.80 14.11 5.64
N ALA A 15 -4.76 14.16 4.31
CA ALA A 15 -3.58 14.60 3.58
C ALA A 15 -3.28 16.09 3.87
N PHE A 16 -4.31 16.93 3.90
CA PHE A 16 -4.16 18.35 4.25
C PHE A 16 -3.61 18.50 5.68
N ASP A 17 -4.19 17.77 6.63
CA ASP A 17 -3.72 17.82 8.03
C ASP A 17 -2.27 17.38 8.12
N ASN A 18 -1.88 16.41 7.33
CA ASN A 18 -0.51 15.92 7.34
C ASN A 18 0.48 16.95 6.83
N ILE A 19 0.10 17.74 5.82
CA ILE A 19 0.93 18.86 5.34
C ILE A 19 1.14 19.87 6.48
N GLU A 20 0.10 20.20 7.21
CA GLU A 20 0.19 21.15 8.33
C GLU A 20 1.16 20.66 9.40
N GLN A 21 1.33 19.36 9.53
CA GLN A 21 2.25 18.77 10.50
C GLN A 21 3.64 18.48 9.92
N GLY A 22 3.91 18.98 8.72
CA GLY A 22 5.22 18.83 8.10
C GLY A 22 5.41 17.55 7.29
N GLY A 23 4.36 16.77 7.10
CA GLY A 23 4.43 15.53 6.34
C GLY A 23 4.08 15.71 4.87
N ARG A 24 4.15 14.60 4.13
CA ARG A 24 3.83 14.59 2.70
C ARG A 24 2.30 14.56 2.50
N PRO A 25 1.81 15.03 1.35
CA PRO A 25 0.39 15.26 1.11
C PRO A 25 -0.37 13.98 0.77
N PHE A 26 -0.33 12.99 1.64
CA PHE A 26 -0.98 11.70 1.39
C PHE A 26 -1.75 11.23 2.61
N GLY A 27 -3.00 10.83 2.37
CA GLY A 27 -3.87 10.24 3.36
C GLY A 27 -4.64 9.08 2.74
N ALA A 28 -5.06 8.15 3.57
CA ALA A 28 -5.82 6.98 3.12
C ALA A 28 -6.82 6.54 4.19
N VAL A 29 -7.92 5.96 3.72
CA VAL A 29 -9.00 5.47 4.56
C VAL A 29 -9.36 4.05 4.11
N VAL A 30 -9.51 3.13 5.05
CA VAL A 30 -9.97 1.78 4.76
C VAL A 30 -11.39 1.63 5.31
N VAL A 31 -12.29 1.15 4.46
CA VAL A 31 -13.72 1.06 4.77
C VAL A 31 -14.19 -0.39 4.60
N LYS A 32 -14.99 -0.86 5.54
CA LYS A 32 -15.66 -2.16 5.43
C LYS A 32 -17.10 -2.01 5.87
N ASP A 33 -18.03 -2.54 5.06
CA ASP A 33 -19.47 -2.49 5.34
C ASP A 33 -19.95 -1.06 5.64
N GLY A 34 -19.44 -0.09 4.88
CA GLY A 34 -19.82 1.32 5.02
C GLY A 34 -19.19 2.05 6.19
N ASN A 35 -18.31 1.40 6.95
CA ASN A 35 -17.67 2.02 8.12
C ASN A 35 -16.17 2.16 7.93
N VAL A 36 -15.64 3.32 8.33
CA VAL A 36 -14.19 3.52 8.36
C VAL A 36 -13.60 2.68 9.49
N ILE A 37 -12.73 1.74 9.14
CA ILE A 37 -12.07 0.89 10.14
C ILE A 37 -10.64 1.29 10.42
N ALA A 38 -10.02 2.05 9.52
CA ALA A 38 -8.64 2.49 9.72
C ALA A 38 -8.32 3.66 8.81
N THR A 39 -7.35 4.47 9.23
CA THR A 39 -6.82 5.58 8.42
C THR A 39 -5.30 5.57 8.49
N GLY A 40 -4.68 6.30 7.59
CA GLY A 40 -3.23 6.48 7.59
C GLY A 40 -2.83 7.76 6.89
N VAL A 41 -1.69 8.28 7.27
CA VAL A 41 -1.04 9.42 6.60
C VAL A 41 0.42 9.05 6.37
N ASN A 42 1.07 9.72 5.43
CA ASN A 42 2.47 9.46 5.13
C ASN A 42 3.36 9.87 6.31
N ARG A 43 4.18 8.95 6.81
CA ARG A 43 5.08 9.19 7.94
C ARG A 43 6.52 8.80 7.63
N MET A 44 6.88 8.75 6.35
CA MET A 44 8.23 8.34 5.93
C MET A 44 9.32 9.14 6.62
N GLN A 45 9.16 10.46 6.65
CA GLN A 45 10.18 11.34 7.24
C GLN A 45 10.20 11.20 8.76
N ALA A 46 9.03 11.25 9.40
CA ALA A 46 8.93 11.20 10.85
C ALA A 46 9.46 9.88 11.43
N GLU A 47 9.27 8.78 10.73
CA GLU A 47 9.65 7.45 11.21
C GLU A 47 10.91 6.91 10.54
N CYS A 48 11.52 7.66 9.62
CA CYS A 48 12.65 7.19 8.83
C CYS A 48 12.36 5.82 8.22
N ASP A 49 11.14 5.65 7.70
CA ASP A 49 10.65 4.38 7.20
C ASP A 49 10.20 4.54 5.74
N PRO A 50 10.92 3.96 4.77
CA PRO A 50 10.56 4.08 3.36
C PRO A 50 9.23 3.42 3.01
N THR A 51 8.69 2.57 3.89
CA THR A 51 7.41 1.91 3.66
C THR A 51 6.24 2.63 4.33
N ALA A 52 6.48 3.69 5.10
CA ALA A 52 5.43 4.38 5.86
C ALA A 52 4.58 5.30 4.97
N HIS A 53 4.06 4.76 3.88
CA HIS A 53 3.08 5.44 3.03
C HIS A 53 1.73 5.41 3.71
N ALA A 54 0.89 6.40 3.41
CA ALA A 54 -0.44 6.52 4.00
C ALA A 54 -1.23 5.21 3.85
N GLU A 55 -1.22 4.64 2.65
CA GLU A 55 -1.97 3.43 2.35
C GLU A 55 -1.46 2.23 3.16
N LEU A 56 -0.13 2.05 3.24
CA LEU A 56 0.43 0.94 4.01
C LEU A 56 0.10 1.05 5.49
N LEU A 57 0.15 2.25 6.05
CA LEU A 57 -0.20 2.46 7.45
C LEU A 57 -1.68 2.21 7.69
N ALA A 58 -2.54 2.60 6.74
CA ALA A 58 -3.97 2.32 6.83
C ALA A 58 -4.24 0.82 6.74
N LEU A 59 -3.56 0.10 5.85
CA LEU A 59 -3.71 -1.37 5.75
C LEU A 59 -3.25 -2.06 7.03
N ARG A 60 -2.14 -1.61 7.61
CA ARG A 60 -1.63 -2.14 8.88
C ARG A 60 -2.66 -1.99 9.98
N ALA A 61 -3.20 -0.78 10.11
CA ALA A 61 -4.20 -0.48 11.13
C ALA A 61 -5.47 -1.29 10.89
N ALA A 62 -5.89 -1.46 9.64
CA ALA A 62 -7.06 -2.27 9.30
C ALA A 62 -6.86 -3.73 9.68
N GLY A 63 -5.69 -4.30 9.40
CA GLY A 63 -5.36 -5.66 9.77
C GLY A 63 -5.45 -5.88 11.28
N LYS A 64 -4.94 -4.92 12.04
CA LYS A 64 -5.03 -4.96 13.50
C LYS A 64 -6.47 -4.86 13.98
N ALA A 65 -7.25 -3.96 13.38
CA ALA A 65 -8.66 -3.78 13.75
C ALA A 65 -9.48 -5.04 13.46
N LEU A 66 -9.21 -5.72 12.36
CA LEU A 66 -9.92 -6.94 11.98
C LEU A 66 -9.28 -8.21 12.53
N GLN A 67 -8.12 -8.09 13.15
CA GLN A 67 -7.32 -9.22 13.63
C GLN A 67 -7.08 -10.26 12.55
N SER A 68 -6.74 -9.77 11.36
CA SER A 68 -6.50 -10.61 10.18
C SER A 68 -5.60 -9.90 9.18
N PRO A 69 -4.68 -10.63 8.52
CA PRO A 69 -3.91 -10.05 7.43
C PRO A 69 -4.69 -10.00 6.12
N HIS A 70 -5.93 -10.50 6.12
CA HIS A 70 -6.79 -10.49 4.96
C HIS A 70 -7.84 -9.39 5.09
N LEU A 71 -7.94 -8.57 4.07
CA LEU A 71 -8.84 -7.40 4.06
C LEU A 71 -9.96 -7.59 3.04
N ASP A 72 -10.46 -8.81 2.92
CA ASP A 72 -11.57 -9.13 2.04
C ASP A 72 -12.78 -8.26 2.41
N GLY A 73 -13.45 -7.76 1.42
CA GLY A 73 -14.62 -6.89 1.64
C GLY A 73 -14.27 -5.46 2.00
N CYS A 74 -12.98 -5.10 2.01
CA CYS A 74 -12.56 -3.74 2.31
C CYS A 74 -12.34 -2.92 1.05
N ALA A 75 -12.60 -1.62 1.15
CA ALA A 75 -12.27 -0.64 0.12
C ALA A 75 -11.23 0.34 0.67
N VAL A 76 -10.31 0.76 -0.18
CA VAL A 76 -9.29 1.76 0.16
C VAL A 76 -9.56 3.03 -0.62
N TYR A 77 -9.56 4.15 0.09
CA TYR A 77 -9.72 5.47 -0.51
C TYR A 77 -8.43 6.24 -0.25
N ALA A 78 -7.76 6.67 -1.29
CA ALA A 78 -6.47 7.33 -1.20
C ALA A 78 -6.51 8.72 -1.82
N SER A 79 -5.80 9.68 -1.23
CA SER A 79 -5.72 11.03 -1.78
C SER A 79 -4.99 11.06 -3.12
N GLY A 80 -4.04 10.16 -3.32
CA GLY A 80 -3.29 10.04 -4.58
C GLY A 80 -3.27 8.61 -5.09
N GLN A 81 -2.97 8.44 -6.36
CA GLN A 81 -2.89 7.13 -6.99
C GLN A 81 -1.87 6.27 -6.24
N PRO A 82 -2.25 5.08 -5.76
CA PRO A 82 -1.33 4.23 -5.03
C PRO A 82 -0.10 3.87 -5.85
N CYS A 83 1.08 3.94 -5.22
CA CYS A 83 2.32 3.51 -5.85
C CYS A 83 2.33 1.98 -5.98
N PRO A 84 3.26 1.42 -6.76
CA PRO A 84 3.32 -0.04 -6.91
C PRO A 84 3.45 -0.82 -5.60
N MET A 85 4.20 -0.29 -4.63
CA MET A 85 4.35 -0.93 -3.31
C MET A 85 3.00 -1.05 -2.60
N CYS A 86 2.26 0.05 -2.56
CA CYS A 86 0.96 0.09 -1.88
C CYS A 86 -0.09 -0.73 -2.62
N PHE A 87 -0.10 -0.66 -3.96
CA PHE A 87 -1.02 -1.43 -4.77
C PHE A 87 -0.76 -2.93 -4.62
N ALA A 88 0.51 -3.34 -4.61
CA ALA A 88 0.86 -4.73 -4.40
C ALA A 88 0.38 -5.22 -3.01
N ALA A 89 0.56 -4.39 -1.99
CA ALA A 89 0.11 -4.72 -0.64
C ALA A 89 -1.42 -4.89 -0.60
N MET A 90 -2.16 -4.01 -1.27
CA MET A 90 -3.62 -4.09 -1.35
C MET A 90 -4.05 -5.38 -2.04
N ARG A 91 -3.39 -5.74 -3.14
CA ARG A 91 -3.69 -6.97 -3.86
C ARG A 91 -3.40 -8.20 -3.01
N MET A 92 -2.26 -8.21 -2.33
CA MET A 92 -1.89 -9.34 -1.46
C MET A 92 -2.84 -9.49 -0.27
N ALA A 93 -3.42 -8.39 0.19
CA ALA A 93 -4.38 -8.40 1.30
C ALA A 93 -5.81 -8.68 0.85
N ASN A 94 -6.05 -8.83 -0.45
CA ASN A 94 -7.37 -9.05 -1.03
C ASN A 94 -8.36 -7.90 -0.84
N VAL A 95 -7.87 -6.67 -0.95
CA VAL A 95 -8.74 -5.49 -0.98
C VAL A 95 -9.66 -5.57 -2.21
N ASP A 96 -10.94 -5.26 -2.02
CA ASP A 96 -11.92 -5.39 -3.10
C ASP A 96 -11.99 -4.19 -4.05
N LYS A 97 -11.74 -3.00 -3.53
CA LYS A 97 -11.97 -1.77 -4.30
C LYS A 97 -10.98 -0.70 -3.88
N ILE A 98 -10.47 0.02 -4.85
CA ILE A 98 -9.51 1.11 -4.61
C ILE A 98 -9.98 2.33 -5.40
N LEU A 99 -10.15 3.46 -4.71
CA LEU A 99 -10.43 4.74 -5.35
C LEU A 99 -9.36 5.74 -4.94
N PHE A 100 -8.99 6.61 -5.85
CA PHE A 100 -8.02 7.66 -5.55
C PHE A 100 -8.43 8.97 -6.22
N ALA A 101 -8.01 10.08 -5.63
CA ALA A 101 -8.41 11.39 -6.14
C ALA A 101 -7.46 11.92 -7.22
N ASN A 102 -6.17 11.94 -6.92
CA ASN A 102 -5.18 12.51 -7.87
C ASN A 102 -4.42 11.41 -8.58
N SER A 103 -4.40 11.48 -9.91
CA SER A 103 -3.65 10.54 -10.73
C SER A 103 -2.16 10.87 -10.71
N ASN A 104 -1.33 9.93 -11.17
CA ASN A 104 0.10 10.19 -11.36
C ASN A 104 0.33 11.34 -12.34
N GLU A 105 -0.52 11.47 -13.37
CA GLU A 105 -0.41 12.56 -14.32
C GLU A 105 -0.61 13.91 -13.66
N GLN A 106 -1.60 14.00 -12.75
CA GLN A 106 -1.83 15.23 -12.00
C GLN A 106 -0.71 15.51 -11.01
N ALA A 107 -0.10 14.45 -10.45
CA ALA A 107 0.96 14.59 -9.45
C ALA A 107 2.34 14.91 -10.05
N GLU A 108 2.52 14.63 -11.34
CA GLU A 108 3.82 14.76 -12.01
C GLU A 108 4.43 16.17 -11.88
N PRO A 109 3.68 17.26 -12.13
CA PRO A 109 4.25 18.61 -12.00
C PRO A 109 4.72 18.96 -10.59
N TYR A 110 4.24 18.24 -9.59
CA TYR A 110 4.58 18.48 -8.19
C TYR A 110 5.68 17.55 -7.67
N GLY A 111 6.22 16.70 -8.53
CA GLY A 111 7.27 15.76 -8.14
C GLY A 111 6.77 14.59 -7.29
N LEU A 112 5.48 14.29 -7.37
CA LEU A 112 4.84 13.27 -6.51
C LEU A 112 4.38 12.03 -7.27
N SER A 113 4.62 11.97 -8.58
CA SER A 113 4.22 10.81 -9.39
C SER A 113 5.13 9.61 -9.14
N THR A 114 4.54 8.42 -9.13
CA THR A 114 5.29 7.15 -9.06
C THR A 114 5.24 6.40 -10.40
N ALA A 115 4.89 7.10 -11.48
CA ALA A 115 4.74 6.47 -12.79
C ALA A 115 6.02 5.80 -13.30
N LYS A 116 7.18 6.37 -13.01
CA LYS A 116 8.46 5.78 -13.45
C LYS A 116 8.71 4.43 -12.79
N ILE A 117 8.47 4.34 -11.49
CA ILE A 117 8.63 3.09 -10.75
C ILE A 117 7.63 2.06 -11.27
N ALA A 118 6.38 2.50 -11.50
CA ALA A 118 5.34 1.62 -12.02
C ALA A 118 5.73 1.05 -13.38
N ALA A 119 6.28 1.89 -14.26
CA ALA A 119 6.71 1.46 -15.59
C ALA A 119 7.87 0.45 -15.51
N GLU A 120 8.81 0.68 -14.62
CA GLU A 120 9.94 -0.24 -14.45
C GLU A 120 9.45 -1.60 -13.92
N LEU A 121 8.58 -1.58 -12.90
CA LEU A 121 8.06 -2.82 -12.31
C LEU A 121 7.11 -3.58 -13.23
N ALA A 122 6.57 -2.94 -14.26
CA ALA A 122 5.74 -3.61 -15.26
C ALA A 122 6.55 -4.49 -16.20
N LYS A 123 7.87 -4.31 -16.26
CA LYS A 123 8.74 -5.13 -17.09
C LYS A 123 9.03 -6.45 -16.39
N PRO A 124 9.34 -7.52 -17.14
CA PRO A 124 9.89 -8.73 -16.53
C PRO A 124 11.13 -8.38 -15.71
N VAL A 125 11.35 -9.09 -14.61
CA VAL A 125 12.49 -8.81 -13.71
C VAL A 125 13.82 -8.80 -14.47
N SER A 126 13.98 -9.72 -15.42
CA SER A 126 15.19 -9.82 -16.23
C SER A 126 15.47 -8.59 -17.09
N ALA A 127 14.45 -7.79 -17.39
CA ALA A 127 14.58 -6.56 -18.16
C ALA A 127 14.68 -5.30 -17.31
N GLN A 128 14.54 -5.44 -15.98
CA GLN A 128 14.64 -4.29 -15.08
C GLN A 128 16.08 -3.93 -14.83
N THR A 129 16.34 -2.64 -14.58
CA THR A 129 17.69 -2.13 -14.34
C THR A 129 17.78 -1.42 -13.00
N GLY A 130 18.99 -1.16 -12.54
CA GLY A 130 19.23 -0.37 -11.33
C GLY A 130 19.34 -1.18 -10.05
N ILE A 131 18.85 -2.42 -10.03
CA ILE A 131 18.95 -3.31 -8.87
C ILE A 131 19.42 -4.67 -9.36
N ARG A 132 20.43 -5.22 -8.69
CA ARG A 132 20.82 -6.61 -8.93
C ARG A 132 19.78 -7.50 -8.26
N PHE A 133 19.19 -8.37 -9.03
CA PHE A 133 18.13 -9.26 -8.55
C PHE A 133 18.48 -10.66 -9.03
N GLU A 134 19.00 -11.49 -8.14
CA GLU A 134 19.55 -12.79 -8.51
C GLU A 134 19.04 -13.88 -7.61
N HIS A 135 18.74 -15.05 -8.22
CA HIS A 135 18.44 -16.25 -7.47
C HIS A 135 19.77 -16.93 -7.11
N CYS A 136 19.97 -17.20 -5.85
CA CYS A 136 21.16 -17.90 -5.36
C CYS A 136 20.72 -19.18 -4.63
N PRO A 137 20.72 -20.33 -5.29
CA PRO A 137 20.24 -21.59 -4.70
C PRO A 137 21.02 -21.99 -3.46
N SER A 138 20.33 -22.60 -2.50
CA SER A 138 20.91 -22.98 -1.22
C SER A 138 20.23 -24.25 -0.68
N GLU A 139 21.02 -25.18 -0.20
CA GLU A 139 20.51 -26.40 0.45
C GLU A 139 19.76 -26.03 1.73
N GLU A 140 20.26 -25.02 2.47
CA GLU A 140 19.59 -24.54 3.66
C GLU A 140 18.26 -23.88 3.33
N GLY A 141 18.17 -23.23 2.17
CA GLY A 141 16.91 -22.68 1.69
C GLY A 141 15.88 -23.76 1.43
N GLU A 142 16.29 -24.87 0.81
CA GLU A 142 15.41 -26.00 0.60
C GLU A 142 14.97 -26.63 1.93
N ARG A 143 15.90 -26.75 2.87
CA ARG A 143 15.59 -27.28 4.20
C ARG A 143 14.57 -26.41 4.93
N LEU A 144 14.67 -25.07 4.76
CA LEU A 144 13.72 -24.13 5.33
C LEU A 144 12.29 -24.42 4.87
N LEU A 145 12.11 -24.63 3.57
CA LEU A 145 10.78 -24.90 3.02
C LEU A 145 10.21 -26.22 3.55
N ARG A 146 11.04 -27.26 3.61
CA ARG A 146 10.61 -28.55 4.17
C ARG A 146 10.23 -28.40 5.65
N THR A 147 11.03 -27.66 6.41
CA THR A 147 10.77 -27.41 7.83
C THR A 147 9.45 -26.67 8.02
N TRP A 148 9.20 -25.67 7.18
CA TRP A 148 7.93 -24.95 7.22
C TRP A 148 6.76 -25.89 6.98
N GLN A 149 6.85 -26.71 5.95
CA GLN A 149 5.79 -27.65 5.61
C GLN A 149 5.52 -28.64 6.75
N GLU A 150 6.58 -29.18 7.34
CA GLU A 150 6.46 -30.12 8.46
C GLU A 150 5.81 -29.48 9.68
N ARG A 151 6.21 -28.23 9.99
CA ARG A 151 5.71 -27.52 11.17
C ARG A 151 4.30 -26.99 10.97
N SER A 152 3.96 -26.58 9.77
CA SER A 152 2.63 -26.04 9.49
C SER A 152 1.59 -27.14 9.36
N GLY A 153 2.02 -28.36 9.16
CA GLY A 153 1.11 -29.48 8.97
C GLY A 153 0.28 -29.39 7.71
N THR A 154 0.63 -28.59 6.71
CA THR A 154 -0.19 -28.43 5.71
C THR A 154 0.05 -28.74 4.57
N GLN A 155 -0.51 -28.70 4.03
CA GLN A 155 -1.11 -28.66 2.99
C GLN A 155 -0.46 -28.17 1.95
#